data_36186761e3015a844b0ce361c27be804
#
_entry.id   36186761e3015a844b0ce361c27be804
#
_cell.length_a   1.000
_cell.length_b   1.000
_cell.length_c   1.000
_cell.angle_alpha   90.00
_cell.angle_beta   90.00
_cell.angle_gamma   90.00
#
_symmetry.space_group_name_H-M   'P 1'
#
loop_
_entity.id
_entity.type
_entity.pdbx_description
1 polymer ?
#
loop_
_entity_poly.entity_id
_entity_poly.type
_entity_poly.pdbx_seq_one_letter_code
_entity_poly.pdbx_strand_id
1 'polypeptide(L)'
;MYMCRTYNGFDINSIESYKKNIRSVIDNGTLYDDVFSGVVKDSRGNICPTTIILPTLAMQAKKKIESELKKATAKGIDWAEGAEETKTIEYFMELLDKKIHEAKDSLLERFDWITSQPAASAKFMYENGTMGGYVKDEGIKSALRHGTIVIGQLGLAETLQILIGEDHGKIVRDETTNELLMTKGMDLAKRIEQLFKTRCAEFKNEYKLNFGVYYTPAENLCYTAMKKFKAKYGVIEHVSDHDYFTNSMHVPVWEKMTPFEKIDIESQLTGYSSAGSMTYVELDGSAKNNLQAVEELVNYAMDKDIPYFGINLPNDICNSCGYTDDIPGEVCPKCGTKGNISRLRRVTGYLTGDYKTAFNYGKQRETEDRVKHTCVDA
;
A
#
# COMPACT_ATOMS: atom_id res chain seq x y z
N MET A 1 13.44 7.34 -9.35
CA MET A 1 12.37 8.05 -8.64
C MET A 1 12.17 7.33 -7.32
N TYR A 2 12.46 7.98 -6.21
CA TYR A 2 12.19 7.42 -4.88
C TYR A 2 10.72 7.64 -4.56
N MET A 3 10.02 6.56 -4.21
CA MET A 3 8.62 6.64 -3.85
C MET A 3 8.47 6.75 -2.33
N CYS A 4 7.48 7.49 -1.88
CA CYS A 4 7.06 7.53 -0.49
C CYS A 4 6.74 6.10 0.01
N ARG A 5 7.00 5.81 1.29
CA ARG A 5 6.80 4.50 1.95
C ARG A 5 7.79 3.41 1.52
N THR A 6 8.83 3.76 0.79
CA THR A 6 9.85 2.78 0.37
C THR A 6 10.70 2.37 1.56
N TYR A 7 10.87 1.07 1.75
CA TYR A 7 11.99 0.50 2.47
C TYR A 7 12.70 -0.54 1.60
N ASN A 8 13.99 -0.71 1.82
CA ASN A 8 14.78 -1.61 1.01
C ASN A 8 14.99 -2.91 1.77
N GLY A 9 14.43 -3.98 1.23
CA GLY A 9 14.72 -5.32 1.70
C GLY A 9 16.14 -5.77 1.33
N PHE A 10 16.44 -7.02 1.62
CA PHE A 10 17.74 -7.60 1.33
C PHE A 10 18.06 -7.56 -0.17
N ASP A 11 19.25 -7.03 -0.51
CA ASP A 11 19.69 -6.88 -1.89
C ASP A 11 20.38 -8.15 -2.40
N ILE A 12 19.74 -8.83 -3.36
CA ILE A 12 20.26 -10.06 -3.95
C ILE A 12 21.59 -9.83 -4.69
N ASN A 13 21.82 -8.63 -5.22
CA ASN A 13 23.05 -8.28 -5.94
C ASN A 13 24.23 -7.98 -5.02
N SER A 14 24.00 -7.85 -3.71
CA SER A 14 25.05 -7.68 -2.69
C SER A 14 25.44 -8.99 -2.00
N ILE A 15 24.80 -10.13 -2.30
CA ILE A 15 25.06 -11.42 -1.64
C ILE A 15 26.51 -11.86 -1.81
N GLU A 16 27.07 -11.74 -2.99
CA GLU A 16 28.45 -12.18 -3.25
C GLU A 16 29.46 -11.34 -2.50
N SER A 17 29.26 -10.02 -2.48
CA SER A 17 30.09 -9.10 -1.68
C SER A 17 29.98 -9.39 -0.20
N TYR A 18 28.76 -9.65 0.29
CA TYR A 18 28.51 -10.02 1.67
C TYR A 18 29.19 -11.32 2.07
N LYS A 19 29.09 -12.39 1.26
CA LYS A 19 29.77 -13.67 1.51
C LYS A 19 31.28 -13.53 1.53
N LYS A 20 31.87 -12.75 0.63
CA LYS A 20 33.29 -12.48 0.60
C LYS A 20 33.75 -11.73 1.86
N ASN A 21 32.99 -10.72 2.26
CA ASN A 21 33.31 -9.90 3.43
C ASN A 21 33.18 -10.68 4.74
N ILE A 22 32.16 -11.50 4.91
CA ILE A 22 32.02 -12.41 6.09
C ILE A 22 33.24 -13.33 6.19
N ARG A 23 33.66 -13.91 5.08
CA ARG A 23 34.82 -14.82 5.06
C ARG A 23 36.09 -14.09 5.45
N SER A 24 36.31 -12.87 4.94
CA SER A 24 37.43 -12.01 5.32
C SER A 24 37.41 -11.65 6.80
N VAL A 25 36.25 -11.36 7.37
CA VAL A 25 36.11 -11.05 8.81
C VAL A 25 36.42 -12.28 9.68
N ILE A 26 35.97 -13.46 9.29
CA ILE A 26 36.25 -14.72 10.01
C ILE A 26 37.76 -15.01 9.94
N ASP A 27 38.37 -14.84 8.77
CA ASP A 27 39.79 -15.15 8.55
C ASP A 27 40.74 -14.14 9.21
N ASN A 28 40.35 -12.86 9.32
CA ASN A 28 41.22 -11.77 9.79
C ASN A 28 40.83 -11.17 11.15
N GLY A 29 39.72 -11.59 11.74
CA GLY A 29 39.24 -11.09 13.04
C GLY A 29 38.88 -9.60 13.05
N THR A 30 38.63 -9.00 11.88
CA THR A 30 38.27 -7.60 11.74
C THR A 30 36.81 -7.31 11.98
N LEU A 31 36.53 -6.18 12.58
CA LEU A 31 35.22 -5.76 13.07
C LEU A 31 34.29 -5.28 11.94
N TYR A 32 33.05 -5.29 12.28
CA TYR A 32 31.75 -4.92 11.67
C TYR A 32 31.75 -4.02 10.42
N ASP A 33 32.66 -3.06 10.28
CA ASP A 33 32.69 -2.12 9.15
C ASP A 33 33.10 -2.77 7.84
N ASP A 34 33.95 -3.77 7.87
CA ASP A 34 34.44 -4.45 6.67
C ASP A 34 33.40 -5.45 6.09
N VAL A 35 32.55 -6.01 6.93
CA VAL A 35 31.50 -6.95 6.50
C VAL A 35 30.51 -6.31 5.55
N PHE A 36 30.26 -5.02 5.76
CA PHE A 36 29.26 -4.26 4.99
C PHE A 36 29.83 -3.30 3.96
N SER A 37 31.15 -3.18 3.85
CA SER A 37 31.80 -2.20 2.95
C SER A 37 31.47 -2.40 1.47
N GLY A 38 31.17 -3.63 1.04
CA GLY A 38 30.78 -3.93 -0.35
C GLY A 38 29.26 -3.99 -0.57
N VAL A 39 28.44 -3.72 0.45
CA VAL A 39 26.99 -3.80 0.36
C VAL A 39 26.41 -2.42 0.12
N VAL A 40 25.65 -2.24 -0.96
CA VAL A 40 24.92 -1.00 -1.22
C VAL A 40 23.76 -0.91 -0.22
N LYS A 41 23.93 -0.09 0.83
CA LYS A 41 22.92 0.13 1.87
C LYS A 41 22.03 1.32 1.59
N ASP A 42 22.62 2.39 1.09
CA ASP A 42 21.99 3.68 0.88
C ASP A 42 21.72 3.96 -0.60
N SER A 43 20.98 5.03 -0.86
CA SER A 43 20.72 5.51 -2.23
C SER A 43 20.04 4.47 -3.14
N ARG A 44 19.35 3.51 -2.55
CA ARG A 44 18.48 2.54 -3.22
C ARG A 44 17.04 3.00 -3.12
N GLY A 45 16.21 2.59 -4.06
CA GLY A 45 14.80 2.93 -4.05
C GLY A 45 13.97 1.97 -4.89
N ASN A 46 12.67 2.17 -4.88
CA ASN A 46 11.77 1.45 -5.77
C ASN A 46 11.87 2.01 -7.19
N ILE A 47 12.01 1.13 -8.14
CA ILE A 47 12.05 1.43 -9.57
C ILE A 47 10.95 0.64 -10.28
N CYS A 48 10.45 1.18 -11.40
CA CYS A 48 9.47 0.51 -12.24
C CYS A 48 8.24 0.00 -11.47
N PRO A 49 7.45 0.84 -10.77
CA PRO A 49 6.27 0.36 -10.07
C PRO A 49 5.16 -0.05 -11.04
N THR A 50 4.46 -1.13 -10.71
CA THR A 50 3.22 -1.57 -11.37
C THR A 50 2.18 -1.90 -10.32
N THR A 51 0.92 -1.52 -10.56
CA THR A 51 -0.18 -1.76 -9.62
C THR A 51 -1.29 -2.56 -10.30
N ILE A 52 -1.71 -3.64 -9.67
CA ILE A 52 -2.81 -4.48 -10.11
C ILE A 52 -4.10 -3.98 -9.46
N ILE A 53 -5.13 -3.75 -10.27
CA ILE A 53 -6.46 -3.33 -9.81
C ILE A 53 -7.29 -4.57 -9.50
N LEU A 54 -7.28 -5.00 -8.25
CA LEU A 54 -7.87 -6.27 -7.81
C LEU A 54 -9.38 -6.35 -8.04
N PRO A 55 -10.21 -5.31 -7.77
CA PRO A 55 -11.67 -5.41 -7.97
C PRO A 55 -12.07 -5.75 -9.40
N THR A 56 -11.27 -5.33 -10.39
CA THR A 56 -11.51 -5.66 -11.79
C THR A 56 -11.36 -7.16 -12.05
N LEU A 57 -10.36 -7.81 -11.43
CA LEU A 57 -10.15 -9.25 -11.54
C LEU A 57 -11.26 -10.03 -10.81
N ALA A 58 -11.65 -9.56 -9.61
CA ALA A 58 -12.74 -10.16 -8.84
C ALA A 58 -14.06 -10.13 -9.62
N MET A 59 -14.40 -9.02 -10.25
CA MET A 59 -15.59 -8.93 -11.10
C MET A 59 -15.51 -9.81 -12.35
N GLN A 60 -14.33 -9.99 -12.93
CA GLN A 60 -14.13 -10.94 -14.04
C GLN A 60 -14.39 -12.37 -13.57
N ALA A 61 -13.84 -12.74 -12.42
CA ALA A 61 -14.05 -14.06 -11.83
C ALA A 61 -15.54 -14.31 -11.53
N LYS A 62 -16.18 -13.39 -10.82
CA LYS A 62 -17.60 -13.47 -10.46
C LYS A 62 -18.49 -13.68 -11.69
N LYS A 63 -18.35 -12.82 -12.68
CA LYS A 63 -19.16 -12.94 -13.93
C LYS A 63 -18.91 -14.24 -14.70
N LYS A 64 -17.68 -14.74 -14.69
CA LYS A 64 -17.34 -16.01 -15.33
C LYS A 64 -18.06 -17.17 -14.63
N ILE A 65 -17.96 -17.24 -13.31
CA ILE A 65 -18.55 -18.33 -12.51
C ILE A 65 -20.09 -18.25 -12.52
N GLU A 66 -20.67 -17.05 -12.39
CA GLU A 66 -22.12 -16.85 -12.57
C GLU A 66 -22.63 -17.36 -13.93
N SER A 67 -21.86 -17.14 -15.01
CA SER A 67 -22.19 -17.66 -16.33
C SER A 67 -22.11 -19.19 -16.39
N GLU A 68 -21.16 -19.79 -15.70
CA GLU A 68 -21.02 -21.25 -15.63
C GLU A 68 -22.14 -21.88 -14.80
N LEU A 69 -22.50 -21.25 -13.67
CA LEU A 69 -23.62 -21.67 -12.83
C LEU A 69 -24.94 -21.67 -13.64
N LYS A 70 -25.24 -20.57 -14.35
CA LYS A 70 -26.42 -20.49 -15.22
C LYS A 70 -26.46 -21.60 -16.25
N LYS A 71 -25.32 -21.94 -16.85
CA LYS A 71 -25.23 -23.06 -17.84
C LYS A 71 -25.40 -24.42 -17.17
N ALA A 72 -24.94 -24.62 -15.97
CA ALA A 72 -25.09 -25.85 -15.20
C ALA A 72 -26.57 -26.06 -14.82
N THR A 73 -27.20 -25.04 -14.24
CA THR A 73 -28.62 -25.04 -13.87
C THR A 73 -29.53 -25.30 -15.10
N ALA A 74 -29.22 -24.70 -16.26
CA ALA A 74 -29.95 -24.95 -17.49
C ALA A 74 -29.83 -26.40 -18.00
N LYS A 75 -28.84 -27.16 -17.52
CA LYS A 75 -28.64 -28.60 -17.78
C LYS A 75 -29.16 -29.49 -16.66
N GLY A 76 -29.84 -28.94 -15.66
CA GLY A 76 -30.31 -29.68 -14.51
C GLY A 76 -29.22 -30.10 -13.53
N ILE A 77 -28.07 -29.41 -13.55
CA ILE A 77 -26.93 -29.67 -12.65
C ILE A 77 -26.94 -28.57 -11.58
N ASP A 78 -27.25 -28.94 -10.34
CA ASP A 78 -27.18 -28.05 -9.19
C ASP A 78 -25.79 -28.10 -8.55
N TRP A 79 -25.26 -26.93 -8.22
CA TRP A 79 -24.03 -26.83 -7.47
C TRP A 79 -24.31 -26.96 -5.97
N ALA A 80 -23.37 -27.54 -5.24
CA ALA A 80 -23.45 -27.61 -3.78
C ALA A 80 -23.45 -26.19 -3.19
N GLU A 81 -24.04 -26.06 -2.01
CA GLU A 81 -24.02 -24.81 -1.24
C GLU A 81 -22.58 -24.31 -1.04
N GLY A 82 -22.33 -23.01 -1.26
CA GLY A 82 -21.00 -22.41 -1.17
C GLY A 82 -20.06 -22.71 -2.36
N ALA A 83 -20.43 -23.58 -3.29
CA ALA A 83 -19.58 -23.92 -4.44
C ALA A 83 -19.33 -22.73 -5.37
N GLU A 84 -20.28 -21.82 -5.52
CA GLU A 84 -20.13 -20.61 -6.31
C GLU A 84 -19.05 -19.69 -5.74
N GLU A 85 -19.09 -19.43 -4.43
CA GLU A 85 -18.09 -18.60 -3.72
C GLU A 85 -16.69 -19.24 -3.86
N THR A 86 -16.58 -20.54 -3.55
CA THR A 86 -15.30 -21.27 -3.62
C THR A 86 -14.71 -21.19 -5.03
N LYS A 87 -15.49 -21.51 -6.07
CA LYS A 87 -15.02 -21.46 -7.47
C LYS A 87 -14.67 -20.04 -7.92
N THR A 88 -15.39 -19.04 -7.42
CA THR A 88 -15.10 -17.63 -7.72
C THR A 88 -13.75 -17.22 -7.14
N ILE A 89 -13.47 -17.61 -5.89
CA ILE A 89 -12.18 -17.35 -5.24
C ILE A 89 -11.05 -18.08 -5.98
N GLU A 90 -11.22 -19.36 -6.28
CA GLU A 90 -10.23 -20.15 -7.01
C GLU A 90 -9.89 -19.50 -8.35
N TYR A 91 -10.90 -19.19 -9.16
CA TYR A 91 -10.68 -18.55 -10.46
C TYR A 91 -10.12 -17.14 -10.35
N PHE A 92 -10.50 -16.38 -9.33
CA PHE A 92 -9.87 -15.08 -9.01
C PHE A 92 -8.37 -15.25 -8.73
N MET A 93 -7.99 -16.23 -7.92
CA MET A 93 -6.57 -16.50 -7.60
C MET A 93 -5.76 -16.91 -8.84
N GLU A 94 -6.34 -17.70 -9.74
CA GLU A 94 -5.72 -18.02 -11.04
C GLU A 94 -5.52 -16.78 -11.91
N LEU A 95 -6.54 -15.91 -12.01
CA LEU A 95 -6.45 -14.64 -12.74
C LEU A 95 -5.40 -13.70 -12.13
N LEU A 96 -5.34 -13.65 -10.81
CA LEU A 96 -4.36 -12.82 -10.09
C LEU A 96 -2.96 -13.33 -10.35
N ASP A 97 -2.72 -14.63 -10.23
CA ASP A 97 -1.42 -15.24 -10.51
C ASP A 97 -0.94 -14.92 -11.92
N LYS A 98 -1.79 -15.14 -12.90
CA LYS A 98 -1.51 -14.76 -14.29
C LYS A 98 -1.17 -13.27 -14.42
N LYS A 99 -1.92 -12.40 -13.73
CA LYS A 99 -1.71 -10.95 -13.81
C LYS A 99 -0.40 -10.51 -13.13
N ILE A 100 0.03 -11.19 -12.07
CA ILE A 100 1.32 -10.97 -11.44
C ILE A 100 2.47 -11.32 -12.41
N HIS A 101 2.33 -12.41 -13.18
CA HIS A 101 3.31 -12.76 -14.22
C HIS A 101 3.34 -11.75 -15.37
N GLU A 102 2.18 -11.28 -15.85
CA GLU A 102 2.12 -10.21 -16.86
C GLU A 102 2.76 -8.90 -16.34
N ALA A 103 2.54 -8.57 -15.07
CA ALA A 103 3.17 -7.41 -14.43
C ALA A 103 4.69 -7.57 -14.38
N LYS A 104 5.20 -8.74 -14.01
CA LYS A 104 6.63 -9.08 -14.04
C LYS A 104 7.23 -8.87 -15.44
N ASP A 105 6.59 -9.39 -16.50
CA ASP A 105 7.10 -9.26 -17.86
C ASP A 105 7.20 -7.78 -18.28
N SER A 106 6.15 -7.00 -18.01
CA SER A 106 6.17 -5.55 -18.27
C SER A 106 7.24 -4.81 -17.47
N LEU A 107 7.50 -5.25 -16.24
CA LEU A 107 8.53 -4.62 -15.39
C LEU A 107 9.94 -4.96 -15.85
N LEU A 108 10.20 -6.17 -16.32
CA LEU A 108 11.48 -6.55 -16.91
C LEU A 108 11.77 -5.73 -18.18
N GLU A 109 10.78 -5.60 -19.06
CA GLU A 109 10.90 -4.77 -20.27
C GLU A 109 11.21 -3.31 -19.92
N ARG A 110 10.51 -2.74 -18.94
CA ARG A 110 10.78 -1.37 -18.45
C ARG A 110 12.16 -1.25 -17.82
N PHE A 111 12.58 -2.23 -17.04
CA PHE A 111 13.89 -2.23 -16.40
C PHE A 111 14.99 -2.23 -17.46
N ASP A 112 14.89 -3.09 -18.47
CA ASP A 112 15.87 -3.16 -19.56
C ASP A 112 15.90 -1.87 -20.36
N TRP A 113 14.75 -1.28 -20.66
CA TRP A 113 14.68 0.02 -21.33
C TRP A 113 15.34 1.15 -20.50
N ILE A 114 15.00 1.25 -19.21
CA ILE A 114 15.58 2.28 -18.33
C ILE A 114 17.10 2.09 -18.22
N THR A 115 17.56 0.86 -18.03
CA THR A 115 18.99 0.58 -17.84
C THR A 115 19.80 0.71 -19.12
N SER A 116 19.18 0.75 -20.27
CA SER A 116 19.84 1.05 -21.57
C SER A 116 20.05 2.55 -21.80
N GLN A 117 19.45 3.43 -20.98
CA GLN A 117 19.61 4.87 -21.15
C GLN A 117 21.01 5.34 -20.72
N PRO A 118 21.56 6.41 -21.34
CA PRO A 118 22.84 6.95 -20.93
C PRO A 118 22.73 7.65 -19.56
N ALA A 119 23.79 7.61 -18.75
CA ALA A 119 23.85 8.30 -17.46
C ALA A 119 23.58 9.82 -17.57
N ALA A 120 23.86 10.41 -18.73
CA ALA A 120 23.55 11.82 -19.02
C ALA A 120 22.06 12.16 -18.92
N SER A 121 21.15 11.18 -19.05
CA SER A 121 19.69 11.38 -18.86
C SER A 121 19.32 11.82 -17.44
N ALA A 122 20.14 11.48 -16.45
CA ALA A 122 20.01 11.91 -15.06
C ALA A 122 21.39 12.14 -14.44
N LYS A 123 22.18 12.99 -15.09
CA LYS A 123 23.60 13.24 -14.81
C LYS A 123 23.87 13.50 -13.32
N PHE A 124 23.08 14.39 -12.69
CA PHE A 124 23.26 14.71 -11.28
C PHE A 124 23.14 13.48 -10.38
N MET A 125 22.16 12.60 -10.65
CA MET A 125 21.89 11.42 -9.83
C MET A 125 23.05 10.41 -9.85
N TYR A 126 23.68 10.22 -11.01
CA TYR A 126 24.74 9.22 -11.17
C TYR A 126 26.13 9.78 -10.86
N GLU A 127 26.46 11.00 -11.33
CA GLU A 127 27.81 11.56 -11.19
C GLU A 127 28.10 12.12 -9.78
N ASN A 128 27.08 12.37 -8.95
CA ASN A 128 27.26 12.91 -7.60
C ASN A 128 27.01 11.89 -6.48
N GLY A 129 27.05 10.59 -6.77
CA GLY A 129 26.90 9.53 -5.76
C GLY A 129 25.52 9.40 -5.13
N THR A 130 24.49 10.06 -5.71
CA THR A 130 23.11 9.98 -5.20
C THR A 130 22.50 8.58 -5.41
N MET A 131 22.91 7.92 -6.50
CA MET A 131 22.52 6.53 -6.77
C MET A 131 23.65 5.60 -6.34
N GLY A 132 23.43 4.85 -5.28
CA GLY A 132 24.41 3.90 -4.74
C GLY A 132 24.76 2.79 -5.72
N GLY A 133 26.03 2.41 -5.77
CA GLY A 133 26.54 1.34 -6.62
C GLY A 133 26.74 1.71 -8.09
N TYR A 134 26.67 3.00 -8.45
CA TYR A 134 26.96 3.43 -9.83
C TYR A 134 28.43 3.27 -10.19
N VAL A 135 28.69 2.57 -11.30
CA VAL A 135 30.00 2.42 -11.92
C VAL A 135 29.95 2.95 -13.35
N LYS A 136 30.74 3.98 -13.65
CA LYS A 136 30.64 4.73 -14.90
C LYS A 136 30.75 3.84 -16.14
N ASP A 137 31.73 2.92 -16.17
CA ASP A 137 31.98 2.06 -17.30
C ASP A 137 30.95 0.93 -17.50
N GLU A 138 30.21 0.61 -16.45
CA GLU A 138 29.09 -0.35 -16.48
C GLU A 138 27.74 0.31 -16.76
N GLY A 139 27.68 1.64 -16.79
CA GLY A 139 26.46 2.40 -17.00
C GLY A 139 25.50 2.39 -15.82
N ILE A 140 24.29 2.91 -16.05
CA ILE A 140 23.32 3.09 -14.97
C ILE A 140 22.76 1.77 -14.43
N LYS A 141 22.88 0.67 -15.16
CA LYS A 141 22.48 -0.67 -14.70
C LYS A 141 23.24 -1.08 -13.45
N SER A 142 24.49 -0.66 -13.29
CA SER A 142 25.32 -0.93 -12.11
C SER A 142 24.67 -0.42 -10.81
N ALA A 143 23.99 0.72 -10.84
CA ALA A 143 23.25 1.26 -9.71
C ALA A 143 21.84 0.66 -9.62
N LEU A 144 21.08 0.63 -10.73
CA LEU A 144 19.66 0.27 -10.71
C LEU A 144 19.39 -1.19 -10.39
N ARG A 145 20.36 -2.10 -10.63
CA ARG A 145 20.25 -3.50 -10.19
C ARG A 145 20.10 -3.68 -8.67
N HIS A 146 20.54 -2.69 -7.90
CA HIS A 146 20.42 -2.67 -6.44
C HIS A 146 19.06 -2.14 -5.96
N GLY A 147 18.32 -1.45 -6.82
CA GLY A 147 16.95 -0.98 -6.52
C GLY A 147 15.94 -2.10 -6.52
N THR A 148 14.72 -1.80 -6.09
CA THR A 148 13.62 -2.77 -6.00
C THR A 148 12.61 -2.54 -7.13
N ILE A 149 12.33 -3.59 -7.89
CA ILE A 149 11.27 -3.64 -8.90
C ILE A 149 10.01 -4.07 -8.16
N VAL A 150 8.93 -3.27 -8.24
CA VAL A 150 7.81 -3.45 -7.32
C VAL A 150 6.49 -3.73 -8.01
N ILE A 151 5.78 -4.71 -7.48
CA ILE A 151 4.40 -5.03 -7.84
C ILE A 151 3.53 -4.66 -6.64
N GLY A 152 2.56 -3.79 -6.87
CA GLY A 152 1.59 -3.38 -5.87
C GLY A 152 0.17 -3.77 -6.24
N GLN A 153 -0.76 -3.52 -5.34
CA GLN A 153 -2.18 -3.77 -5.53
C GLN A 153 -3.03 -2.57 -5.09
N LEU A 154 -4.28 -2.53 -5.53
CA LEU A 154 -5.28 -1.52 -5.21
C LEU A 154 -6.65 -2.16 -5.05
N GLY A 155 -7.40 -1.75 -4.03
CA GLY A 155 -8.79 -2.14 -3.84
C GLY A 155 -8.96 -3.51 -3.21
N LEU A 156 -8.14 -3.86 -2.20
CA LEU A 156 -8.25 -5.12 -1.48
C LEU A 156 -9.62 -5.24 -0.79
N ALA A 157 -10.06 -4.21 -0.06
CA ALA A 157 -11.35 -4.22 0.64
C ALA A 157 -12.52 -4.47 -0.31
N GLU A 158 -12.59 -3.71 -1.41
CA GLU A 158 -13.64 -3.88 -2.43
C GLU A 158 -13.56 -5.23 -3.14
N THR A 159 -12.37 -5.79 -3.29
CA THR A 159 -12.18 -7.15 -3.84
C THR A 159 -12.81 -8.19 -2.94
N LEU A 160 -12.59 -8.11 -1.65
CA LEU A 160 -13.15 -9.03 -0.67
C LEU A 160 -14.68 -8.90 -0.61
N GLN A 161 -15.21 -7.67 -0.67
CA GLN A 161 -16.66 -7.43 -0.78
C GLN A 161 -17.26 -8.11 -2.03
N ILE A 162 -16.59 -8.07 -3.18
CA ILE A 162 -17.04 -8.74 -4.40
C ILE A 162 -17.05 -10.27 -4.23
N LEU A 163 -16.00 -10.83 -3.61
CA LEU A 163 -15.77 -12.27 -3.55
C LEU A 163 -16.58 -12.97 -2.47
N ILE A 164 -16.69 -12.35 -1.28
CA ILE A 164 -17.26 -12.99 -0.08
C ILE A 164 -18.25 -12.12 0.72
N GLY A 165 -18.52 -10.88 0.26
CA GLY A 165 -19.49 -9.97 0.90
C GLY A 165 -19.03 -9.34 2.21
N GLU A 166 -17.75 -9.45 2.58
CA GLU A 166 -17.14 -8.75 3.72
C GLU A 166 -15.70 -8.36 3.40
N ASP A 167 -15.21 -7.28 3.99
CA ASP A 167 -13.80 -6.91 3.88
C ASP A 167 -12.97 -7.35 5.10
N HIS A 168 -11.68 -7.03 5.08
CA HIS A 168 -10.72 -7.40 6.13
C HIS A 168 -10.74 -6.45 7.33
N GLY A 169 -11.48 -5.35 7.26
CA GLY A 169 -11.62 -4.37 8.35
C GLY A 169 -12.61 -4.81 9.43
N LYS A 170 -13.35 -5.90 9.21
CA LYS A 170 -14.30 -6.42 10.16
C LYS A 170 -13.62 -6.92 11.45
N ILE A 171 -14.05 -6.36 12.58
CA ILE A 171 -13.52 -6.73 13.90
C ILE A 171 -14.42 -7.79 14.52
N VAL A 172 -13.83 -8.92 14.89
CA VAL A 172 -14.46 -9.95 15.72
C VAL A 172 -13.48 -10.31 16.82
N ARG A 173 -13.93 -10.29 18.07
CA ARG A 173 -13.10 -10.64 19.22
C ARG A 173 -13.66 -11.84 19.95
N ASP A 174 -12.78 -12.64 20.53
CA ASP A 174 -13.16 -13.69 21.46
C ASP A 174 -13.75 -13.05 22.73
N GLU A 175 -14.92 -13.54 23.16
CA GLU A 175 -15.66 -12.98 24.30
C GLU A 175 -14.91 -13.17 25.63
N THR A 176 -14.00 -14.13 25.71
CA THR A 176 -13.28 -14.48 26.95
C THR A 176 -11.90 -13.86 27.00
N THR A 177 -11.15 -13.92 25.90
CA THR A 177 -9.74 -13.47 25.84
C THR A 177 -9.61 -12.05 25.29
N ASN A 178 -10.67 -11.51 24.67
CA ASN A 178 -10.67 -10.24 23.93
C ASN A 178 -9.66 -10.21 22.76
N GLU A 179 -9.14 -11.34 22.35
CA GLU A 179 -8.22 -11.45 21.20
C GLU A 179 -8.99 -11.33 19.89
N LEU A 180 -8.32 -10.76 18.88
CA LEU A 180 -8.86 -10.70 17.53
C LEU A 180 -9.00 -12.10 16.93
N LEU A 181 -10.20 -12.42 16.48
CA LEU A 181 -10.47 -13.64 15.74
C LEU A 181 -10.25 -13.44 14.25
N MET A 182 -9.76 -14.48 13.59
CA MET A 182 -9.60 -14.47 12.14
C MET A 182 -10.96 -14.45 11.45
N THR A 183 -11.23 -13.40 10.67
CA THR A 183 -12.42 -13.31 9.82
C THR A 183 -12.16 -13.96 8.47
N LYS A 184 -13.21 -14.30 7.72
CA LYS A 184 -13.08 -14.77 6.33
C LYS A 184 -12.39 -13.72 5.46
N GLY A 185 -12.72 -12.43 5.66
CA GLY A 185 -12.10 -11.30 4.96
C GLY A 185 -10.59 -11.24 5.19
N MET A 186 -10.14 -11.35 6.44
CA MET A 186 -8.72 -11.32 6.77
C MET A 186 -7.98 -12.58 6.27
N ASP A 187 -8.59 -13.76 6.37
CA ASP A 187 -7.99 -15.00 5.82
C ASP A 187 -7.75 -14.87 4.31
N LEU A 188 -8.77 -14.45 3.56
CA LEU A 188 -8.64 -14.28 2.11
C LEU A 188 -7.66 -13.15 1.76
N ALA A 189 -7.64 -12.04 2.53
CA ALA A 189 -6.65 -10.98 2.36
C ALA A 189 -5.22 -11.53 2.48
N LYS A 190 -4.94 -12.30 3.54
CA LYS A 190 -3.62 -12.93 3.74
C LYS A 190 -3.26 -13.89 2.61
N ARG A 191 -4.19 -14.66 2.09
CA ARG A 191 -3.96 -15.55 0.94
C ARG A 191 -3.60 -14.78 -0.32
N ILE A 192 -4.28 -13.66 -0.58
CA ILE A 192 -3.99 -12.76 -1.71
C ILE A 192 -2.58 -12.18 -1.57
N GLU A 193 -2.25 -11.62 -0.42
CA GLU A 193 -0.95 -11.01 -0.17
C GLU A 193 0.19 -12.05 -0.16
N GLN A 194 -0.07 -13.26 0.34
CA GLN A 194 0.89 -14.35 0.28
C GLN A 194 1.23 -14.75 -1.16
N LEU A 195 0.27 -14.71 -2.08
CA LEU A 195 0.53 -14.99 -3.49
C LEU A 195 1.50 -13.95 -4.08
N PHE A 196 1.28 -12.66 -3.83
CA PHE A 196 2.21 -11.60 -4.24
C PHE A 196 3.62 -11.83 -3.68
N LYS A 197 3.71 -12.10 -2.37
CA LYS A 197 5.00 -12.32 -1.68
C LYS A 197 5.74 -13.51 -2.27
N THR A 198 5.05 -14.62 -2.50
CA THR A 198 5.62 -15.84 -3.07
C THR A 198 6.16 -15.60 -4.47
N ARG A 199 5.36 -15.01 -5.37
CA ARG A 199 5.78 -14.73 -6.74
C ARG A 199 6.93 -13.74 -6.82
N CYS A 200 6.90 -12.67 -6.02
CA CYS A 200 8.03 -11.73 -5.96
C CYS A 200 9.32 -12.42 -5.48
N ALA A 201 9.25 -13.35 -4.52
CA ALA A 201 10.40 -14.12 -4.07
C ALA A 201 10.94 -15.06 -5.16
N GLU A 202 10.06 -15.72 -5.91
CA GLU A 202 10.42 -16.57 -7.06
C GLU A 202 11.10 -15.75 -8.15
N PHE A 203 10.53 -14.60 -8.56
CA PHE A 203 11.11 -13.71 -9.56
C PHE A 203 12.46 -13.15 -9.12
N LYS A 204 12.60 -12.80 -7.84
CA LYS A 204 13.87 -12.35 -7.27
C LYS A 204 14.97 -13.42 -7.45
N ASN A 205 14.64 -14.66 -7.19
CA ASN A 205 15.58 -15.77 -7.34
C ASN A 205 15.88 -16.13 -8.81
N GLU A 206 14.88 -16.06 -9.69
CA GLU A 206 15.01 -16.38 -11.10
C GLU A 206 15.81 -15.33 -11.87
N TYR A 207 15.41 -14.05 -11.74
CA TYR A 207 15.97 -12.95 -12.53
C TYR A 207 17.18 -12.26 -11.87
N LYS A 208 17.50 -12.61 -10.62
CA LYS A 208 18.57 -11.95 -9.84
C LYS A 208 18.38 -10.44 -9.74
N LEU A 209 17.14 -9.99 -9.66
CA LEU A 209 16.71 -8.61 -9.45
C LEU A 209 15.85 -8.55 -8.18
N ASN A 210 15.89 -7.42 -7.49
CA ASN A 210 15.14 -7.25 -6.25
C ASN A 210 13.65 -7.00 -6.55
N PHE A 211 12.89 -8.06 -6.81
CA PHE A 211 11.43 -7.97 -6.85
C PHE A 211 10.85 -7.87 -5.43
N GLY A 212 9.83 -7.05 -5.27
CA GLY A 212 9.18 -6.86 -3.97
C GLY A 212 7.73 -6.43 -4.08
N VAL A 213 6.97 -6.75 -3.04
CA VAL A 213 5.59 -6.30 -2.87
C VAL A 213 5.60 -4.89 -2.31
N TYR A 214 4.86 -4.00 -2.94
CA TYR A 214 4.73 -2.61 -2.54
C TYR A 214 3.26 -2.23 -2.35
N TYR A 215 2.91 -1.77 -1.17
CA TYR A 215 1.57 -1.27 -0.93
C TYR A 215 1.42 0.12 -1.53
N THR A 216 0.86 0.13 -2.74
CA THR A 216 0.81 1.29 -3.62
C THR A 216 0.13 2.49 -2.96
N PRO A 217 0.79 3.66 -2.86
CA PRO A 217 0.12 4.90 -2.52
C PRO A 217 -0.62 5.43 -3.76
N ALA A 218 -1.76 4.84 -4.05
CA ALA A 218 -2.43 4.96 -5.35
C ALA A 218 -3.19 6.29 -5.56
N GLU A 219 -2.57 7.37 -5.32
CA GLU A 219 -3.03 8.77 -5.38
C GLU A 219 -4.15 9.02 -6.43
N ASN A 220 -3.77 9.36 -7.66
CA ASN A 220 -4.74 9.57 -8.75
C ASN A 220 -5.35 8.26 -9.26
N LEU A 221 -4.66 7.15 -9.07
CA LEU A 221 -5.09 5.85 -9.59
C LEU A 221 -6.38 5.36 -8.91
N CYS A 222 -6.58 5.63 -7.62
CA CYS A 222 -7.80 5.28 -6.89
C CYS A 222 -9.05 5.79 -7.61
N TYR A 223 -9.06 7.06 -7.99
CA TYR A 223 -10.16 7.70 -8.70
C TYR A 223 -10.28 7.21 -10.15
N THR A 224 -9.16 7.18 -10.88
CA THR A 224 -9.16 6.80 -12.29
C THR A 224 -9.61 5.35 -12.49
N ALA A 225 -9.16 4.46 -11.61
CA ALA A 225 -9.55 3.05 -11.64
C ALA A 225 -11.04 2.89 -11.30
N MET A 226 -11.55 3.56 -10.27
CA MET A 226 -12.96 3.55 -9.89
C MET A 226 -13.84 4.07 -11.02
N LYS A 227 -13.47 5.19 -11.65
CA LYS A 227 -14.23 5.73 -12.79
C LYS A 227 -14.37 4.72 -13.94
N LYS A 228 -13.27 4.03 -14.26
CA LYS A 228 -13.29 2.96 -15.30
C LYS A 228 -14.09 1.75 -14.85
N PHE A 229 -14.03 1.39 -13.59
CA PHE A 229 -14.79 0.29 -13.01
C PHE A 229 -16.30 0.57 -13.08
N LYS A 230 -16.74 1.75 -12.60
CA LYS A 230 -18.14 2.19 -12.68
C LYS A 230 -18.66 2.22 -14.12
N ALA A 231 -17.86 2.70 -15.07
CA ALA A 231 -18.23 2.72 -16.49
C ALA A 231 -18.47 1.31 -17.06
N LYS A 232 -17.78 0.30 -16.55
CA LYS A 232 -17.86 -1.09 -17.03
C LYS A 232 -18.90 -1.94 -16.27
N TYR A 233 -19.01 -1.74 -14.97
CA TYR A 233 -19.78 -2.64 -14.09
C TYR A 233 -20.94 -1.95 -13.38
N GLY A 234 -21.04 -0.62 -13.48
CA GLY A 234 -22.03 0.17 -12.74
C GLY A 234 -21.62 0.48 -11.31
N VAL A 235 -22.58 1.01 -10.55
CA VAL A 235 -22.45 1.22 -9.11
C VAL A 235 -22.90 -0.05 -8.40
N ILE A 236 -22.05 -0.56 -7.53
CA ILE A 236 -22.27 -1.75 -6.70
C ILE A 236 -22.05 -1.32 -5.25
N GLU A 237 -23.04 -1.58 -4.41
CA GLU A 237 -23.03 -1.26 -2.98
C GLU A 237 -21.79 -1.89 -2.30
N HIS A 238 -21.14 -1.16 -1.42
CA HIS A 238 -19.90 -1.51 -0.71
C HIS A 238 -18.68 -1.78 -1.61
N VAL A 239 -18.81 -1.57 -2.92
CA VAL A 239 -17.71 -1.81 -3.89
C VAL A 239 -17.38 -0.56 -4.69
N SER A 240 -18.39 0.06 -5.28
CA SER A 240 -18.20 1.21 -6.16
C SER A 240 -19.22 2.34 -5.93
N ASP A 241 -19.80 2.41 -4.77
CA ASP A 241 -20.65 3.49 -4.28
C ASP A 241 -19.85 4.74 -3.90
N HIS A 242 -18.58 4.60 -3.53
CA HIS A 242 -17.64 5.72 -3.40
C HIS A 242 -16.97 6.09 -4.73
N ASP A 243 -16.31 7.27 -4.79
CA ASP A 243 -15.67 7.76 -6.02
C ASP A 243 -14.20 7.37 -6.17
N TYR A 244 -13.72 6.48 -5.31
CA TYR A 244 -12.33 6.01 -5.29
C TYR A 244 -12.28 4.57 -4.75
N PHE A 245 -11.23 3.83 -5.09
CA PHE A 245 -10.90 2.57 -4.43
C PHE A 245 -10.03 2.82 -3.21
N THR A 246 -10.20 1.99 -2.20
CA THR A 246 -9.34 1.96 -1.02
C THR A 246 -7.89 1.67 -1.41
N ASN A 247 -6.95 2.41 -0.83
CA ASN A 247 -5.53 2.24 -1.11
C ASN A 247 -5.03 0.89 -0.59
N SER A 248 -4.40 0.14 -1.46
CA SER A 248 -3.67 -1.11 -1.14
C SER A 248 -4.37 -1.97 -0.08
N MET A 249 -3.70 -2.24 1.06
CA MET A 249 -4.18 -3.10 2.15
C MET A 249 -4.94 -2.35 3.25
N HIS A 250 -5.17 -1.04 3.10
CA HIS A 250 -5.80 -0.27 4.15
C HIS A 250 -7.25 -0.69 4.39
N VAL A 251 -7.67 -0.52 5.63
CA VAL A 251 -9.09 -0.49 5.96
C VAL A 251 -9.73 0.72 5.28
N PRO A 252 -10.96 0.62 4.76
CA PRO A 252 -11.67 1.75 4.18
C PRO A 252 -11.73 2.96 5.14
N VAL A 253 -11.52 4.15 4.62
CA VAL A 253 -11.37 5.37 5.44
C VAL A 253 -12.64 5.80 6.16
N TRP A 254 -13.80 5.27 5.77
CA TRP A 254 -15.11 5.53 6.40
C TRP A 254 -15.46 4.55 7.51
N GLU A 255 -14.64 3.50 7.72
CA GLU A 255 -14.88 2.52 8.78
C GLU A 255 -14.60 3.12 10.15
N LYS A 256 -15.57 3.00 11.05
CA LYS A 256 -15.47 3.50 12.42
C LYS A 256 -14.77 2.47 13.29
N MET A 257 -13.61 2.84 13.79
CA MET A 257 -12.80 2.02 14.69
C MET A 257 -11.86 2.87 15.53
N THR A 258 -11.33 2.31 16.59
CA THR A 258 -10.26 2.94 17.36
C THR A 258 -8.93 2.89 16.59
N PRO A 259 -7.97 3.78 16.90
CA PRO A 259 -6.65 3.72 16.27
C PRO A 259 -5.92 2.41 16.56
N PHE A 260 -6.15 1.80 17.74
CA PHE A 260 -5.57 0.51 18.13
C PHE A 260 -6.12 -0.64 17.30
N GLU A 261 -7.44 -0.67 17.08
CA GLU A 261 -8.09 -1.67 16.22
C GLU A 261 -7.58 -1.59 14.78
N LYS A 262 -7.42 -0.38 14.25
CA LYS A 262 -6.85 -0.20 12.92
C LYS A 262 -5.43 -0.74 12.82
N ILE A 263 -4.59 -0.47 13.82
CA ILE A 263 -3.23 -1.00 13.90
C ILE A 263 -3.26 -2.52 13.99
N ASP A 264 -4.13 -3.11 14.81
CA ASP A 264 -4.29 -4.55 14.95
C ASP A 264 -4.67 -5.24 13.63
N ILE A 265 -5.53 -4.62 12.84
CA ILE A 265 -5.95 -5.14 11.53
C ILE A 265 -4.81 -5.00 10.51
N GLU A 266 -4.30 -3.80 10.31
CA GLU A 266 -3.32 -3.53 9.25
C GLU A 266 -1.96 -4.19 9.53
N SER A 267 -1.55 -4.33 10.80
CA SER A 267 -0.32 -5.02 11.17
C SER A 267 -0.26 -6.48 10.69
N GLN A 268 -1.42 -7.14 10.60
CA GLN A 268 -1.49 -8.51 10.10
C GLN A 268 -1.09 -8.65 8.63
N LEU A 269 -1.12 -7.55 7.87
CA LEU A 269 -0.81 -7.52 6.44
C LEU A 269 0.56 -6.89 6.13
N THR A 270 1.14 -6.07 7.01
CA THR A 270 2.41 -5.37 6.74
C THR A 270 3.57 -6.31 6.44
N GLY A 271 3.61 -7.49 7.07
CA GLY A 271 4.65 -8.50 6.86
C GLY A 271 4.69 -9.16 5.48
N TYR A 272 3.68 -8.93 4.63
CA TYR A 272 3.69 -9.39 3.24
C TYR A 272 4.38 -8.41 2.29
N SER A 273 4.46 -7.13 2.66
CA SER A 273 5.18 -6.12 1.89
C SER A 273 6.70 -6.23 2.13
N SER A 274 7.48 -6.22 1.06
CA SER A 274 8.95 -6.25 1.11
C SER A 274 9.62 -5.01 0.49
N ALA A 275 8.81 -4.07 0.02
CA ALA A 275 9.29 -2.86 -0.65
C ALA A 275 8.65 -1.57 -0.16
N GLY A 276 7.74 -1.66 0.79
CA GLY A 276 7.17 -0.50 1.49
C GLY A 276 5.69 -0.61 1.78
N SER A 277 5.34 -0.26 3.01
CA SER A 277 3.98 -0.10 3.50
C SER A 277 3.93 1.07 4.47
N MET A 278 2.74 1.54 4.77
CA MET A 278 2.53 2.58 5.77
C MET A 278 1.13 2.43 6.35
N THR A 279 1.01 2.56 7.66
CA THR A 279 -0.27 2.64 8.35
C THR A 279 -0.54 4.05 8.82
N TYR A 280 -1.76 4.53 8.65
CA TYR A 280 -2.20 5.85 9.09
C TYR A 280 -3.33 5.73 10.10
N VAL A 281 -3.30 6.62 11.09
CA VAL A 281 -4.46 6.89 11.94
C VAL A 281 -4.89 8.35 11.79
N GLU A 282 -6.20 8.56 11.82
CA GLU A 282 -6.83 9.89 11.72
C GLU A 282 -7.23 10.32 13.13
N LEU A 283 -6.55 11.30 13.72
CA LEU A 283 -6.88 11.84 15.02
C LEU A 283 -7.48 13.24 14.88
N ASP A 284 -8.14 13.71 15.93
CA ASP A 284 -8.60 15.09 16.02
C ASP A 284 -7.53 16.05 16.57
N GLY A 285 -7.85 17.35 16.60
CA GLY A 285 -6.93 18.37 17.08
C GLY A 285 -6.55 18.24 18.56
N SER A 286 -7.32 17.54 19.39
CA SER A 286 -7.07 17.37 20.82
C SER A 286 -5.80 16.56 21.09
N ALA A 287 -5.42 15.68 20.18
CA ALA A 287 -4.18 14.89 20.27
C ALA A 287 -2.92 15.77 20.40
N LYS A 288 -2.94 17.00 19.89
CA LYS A 288 -1.83 17.97 20.04
C LYS A 288 -1.52 18.30 21.52
N ASN A 289 -2.52 18.17 22.38
CA ASN A 289 -2.43 18.50 23.81
C ASN A 289 -2.25 17.24 24.68
N ASN A 290 -2.20 16.06 24.10
CA ASN A 290 -2.02 14.80 24.82
C ASN A 290 -0.85 14.00 24.24
N LEU A 291 0.37 14.46 24.53
CA LEU A 291 1.59 13.83 24.04
C LEU A 291 1.77 12.40 24.55
N GLN A 292 1.28 12.10 25.75
CA GLN A 292 1.35 10.76 26.32
C GLN A 292 0.52 9.77 25.50
N ALA A 293 -0.70 10.12 25.14
CA ALA A 293 -1.53 9.25 24.28
C ALA A 293 -0.91 9.06 22.88
N VAL A 294 -0.25 10.08 22.34
CA VAL A 294 0.48 9.97 21.09
C VAL A 294 1.67 9.02 21.22
N GLU A 295 2.43 9.10 22.31
CA GLU A 295 3.54 8.20 22.60
C GLU A 295 3.08 6.76 22.77
N GLU A 296 2.02 6.51 23.52
CA GLU A 296 1.41 5.19 23.69
C GLU A 296 0.99 4.59 22.35
N LEU A 297 0.37 5.39 21.47
CA LEU A 297 -0.04 4.96 20.15
C LEU A 297 1.13 4.61 19.23
N VAL A 298 2.21 5.40 19.27
CA VAL A 298 3.42 5.12 18.51
C VAL A 298 4.09 3.85 19.01
N ASN A 299 4.22 3.67 20.33
CA ASN A 299 4.78 2.47 20.92
C ASN A 299 3.96 1.24 20.57
N TYR A 300 2.63 1.34 20.62
CA TYR A 300 1.75 0.25 20.21
C TYR A 300 1.94 -0.15 18.73
N ALA A 301 2.06 0.83 17.85
CA ALA A 301 2.33 0.56 16.43
C ALA A 301 3.69 -0.11 16.21
N MET A 302 4.72 0.29 16.98
CA MET A 302 6.04 -0.35 16.94
C MET A 302 5.99 -1.79 17.48
N ASP A 303 5.29 -2.04 18.57
CA ASP A 303 5.10 -3.37 19.17
C ASP A 303 4.36 -4.34 18.21
N LYS A 304 3.59 -3.79 17.29
CA LYS A 304 2.90 -4.53 16.21
C LYS A 304 3.70 -4.64 14.91
N ASP A 305 4.98 -4.33 14.94
CA ASP A 305 5.87 -4.38 13.76
C ASP A 305 5.39 -3.53 12.57
N ILE A 306 4.72 -2.39 12.81
CA ILE A 306 4.35 -1.46 11.76
C ILE A 306 5.63 -0.76 11.25
N PRO A 307 6.06 -0.98 10.00
CA PRO A 307 7.36 -0.50 9.52
C PRO A 307 7.40 1.01 9.25
N TYR A 308 6.24 1.63 9.01
CA TYR A 308 6.10 3.06 8.82
C TYR A 308 4.71 3.50 9.29
N PHE A 309 4.69 4.31 10.33
CA PHE A 309 3.49 4.79 10.98
C PHE A 309 3.31 6.29 10.78
N GLY A 310 2.07 6.73 10.58
CA GLY A 310 1.74 8.15 10.43
C GLY A 310 0.46 8.52 11.16
N ILE A 311 0.51 9.64 11.86
CA ILE A 311 -0.64 10.25 12.50
C ILE A 311 -1.09 11.44 11.66
N ASN A 312 -2.31 11.42 11.19
CA ASN A 312 -2.94 12.52 10.48
C ASN A 312 -3.72 13.38 11.48
N LEU A 313 -3.35 14.65 11.55
CA LEU A 313 -4.05 15.66 12.34
C LEU A 313 -4.58 16.75 11.40
N PRO A 314 -5.81 17.21 11.61
CA PRO A 314 -6.31 18.40 10.91
C PRO A 314 -5.42 19.60 11.19
N ASN A 315 -5.10 20.37 10.15
CA ASN A 315 -4.37 21.60 10.27
C ASN A 315 -4.95 22.63 9.29
N ASP A 316 -5.93 23.36 9.75
CA ASP A 316 -6.62 24.39 8.97
C ASP A 316 -6.09 25.75 9.32
N ILE A 317 -6.04 26.63 8.34
CA ILE A 317 -5.53 28.01 8.50
C ILE A 317 -6.59 29.00 8.03
N CYS A 318 -6.98 29.91 8.90
CA CYS A 318 -7.76 31.07 8.48
C CYS A 318 -6.86 32.09 7.79
N ASN A 319 -7.03 32.29 6.49
CA ASN A 319 -6.20 33.22 5.72
C ASN A 319 -6.44 34.69 6.07
N SER A 320 -7.53 35.01 6.82
CA SER A 320 -7.83 36.38 7.26
C SER A 320 -7.08 36.78 8.52
N CYS A 321 -6.90 35.88 9.49
CA CYS A 321 -6.31 36.22 10.78
C CYS A 321 -5.14 35.33 11.22
N GLY A 322 -4.76 34.34 10.40
CA GLY A 322 -3.66 33.41 10.69
C GLY A 322 -3.97 32.39 11.79
N TYR A 323 -5.22 32.26 12.24
CA TYR A 323 -5.60 31.23 13.20
C TYR A 323 -5.42 29.84 12.61
N THR A 324 -4.75 28.97 13.32
CA THR A 324 -4.42 27.61 12.89
C THR A 324 -4.89 26.60 13.91
N ASP A 325 -5.80 25.71 13.50
CA ASP A 325 -6.30 24.59 14.30
C ASP A 325 -7.17 23.65 13.44
N ASP A 326 -7.83 22.66 14.06
CA ASP A 326 -8.96 21.95 13.45
C ASP A 326 -10.17 22.90 13.42
N ILE A 327 -10.56 23.35 12.24
CA ILE A 327 -11.67 24.29 12.06
C ILE A 327 -12.84 23.52 11.43
N PRO A 328 -13.78 23.01 12.23
CA PRO A 328 -14.96 22.35 11.70
C PRO A 328 -15.88 23.39 11.01
N GLY A 329 -16.20 23.18 9.74
CA GLY A 329 -17.06 24.09 8.98
C GLY A 329 -16.33 25.28 8.35
N GLU A 330 -17.05 26.25 7.86
CA GLU A 330 -16.54 27.32 6.99
C GLU A 330 -16.33 28.66 7.72
N VAL A 331 -16.51 28.72 9.03
CA VAL A 331 -16.40 29.95 9.84
C VAL A 331 -15.19 29.84 10.78
N CYS A 332 -14.31 30.83 10.71
CA CYS A 332 -13.18 30.90 11.63
C CYS A 332 -13.67 31.21 13.06
N PRO A 333 -13.34 30.36 14.06
CA PRO A 333 -13.79 30.57 15.44
C PRO A 333 -13.15 31.80 16.10
N LYS A 334 -12.01 32.30 15.58
CA LYS A 334 -11.31 33.45 16.14
C LYS A 334 -11.81 34.81 15.59
N CYS A 335 -12.01 34.91 14.28
CA CYS A 335 -12.34 36.19 13.65
C CYS A 335 -13.72 36.26 12.96
N GLY A 336 -14.45 35.11 12.94
CA GLY A 336 -15.77 35.04 12.32
C GLY A 336 -15.80 35.07 10.78
N THR A 337 -14.65 35.19 10.11
CA THR A 337 -14.59 35.19 8.64
C THR A 337 -15.08 33.85 8.09
N LYS A 338 -15.95 33.90 7.07
CA LYS A 338 -16.53 32.76 6.40
C LYS A 338 -15.82 32.48 5.08
N GLY A 339 -15.58 31.20 4.79
CA GLY A 339 -15.10 30.70 3.47
C GLY A 339 -13.66 31.07 3.11
N ASN A 340 -12.85 31.55 4.05
CA ASN A 340 -11.45 31.91 3.83
C ASN A 340 -10.51 31.00 4.68
N ILE A 341 -10.74 29.69 4.59
CA ILE A 341 -10.00 28.68 5.36
C ILE A 341 -9.30 27.76 4.38
N SER A 342 -7.98 27.69 4.48
CA SER A 342 -7.16 26.68 3.79
C SER A 342 -7.04 25.44 4.66
N ARG A 343 -7.27 24.26 4.07
CA ARG A 343 -7.31 22.99 4.78
C ARG A 343 -6.15 22.11 4.35
N LEU A 344 -5.13 22.07 5.19
CA LEU A 344 -4.01 21.17 4.98
C LEU A 344 -4.42 19.76 5.35
N ARG A 345 -4.40 18.86 4.37
CA ARG A 345 -4.66 17.44 4.57
C ARG A 345 -3.55 16.62 3.91
N ARG A 346 -3.15 15.57 4.59
CA ARG A 346 -2.24 14.59 4.01
C ARG A 346 -3.04 13.50 3.32
N VAL A 347 -2.69 13.20 2.07
CA VAL A 347 -3.17 12.03 1.36
C VAL A 347 -1.97 11.32 0.78
N THR A 348 -1.72 10.11 1.25
CA THR A 348 -0.56 9.31 0.85
C THR A 348 0.76 10.07 1.02
N GLY A 349 1.52 10.32 -0.04
CA GLY A 349 2.79 11.07 0.00
C GLY A 349 2.64 12.59 -0.19
N TYR A 350 1.43 13.08 -0.47
CA TYR A 350 1.21 14.50 -0.74
C TYR A 350 0.85 15.28 0.51
N LEU A 351 1.51 16.40 0.67
CA LEU A 351 1.17 17.44 1.62
C LEU A 351 0.91 18.72 0.82
N THR A 352 -0.25 19.33 1.01
CA THR A 352 -0.65 20.52 0.26
C THR A 352 -1.29 21.56 1.16
N GLY A 353 -1.23 22.83 0.75
CA GLY A 353 -1.83 23.93 1.49
C GLY A 353 -3.36 23.93 1.50
N ASP A 354 -3.99 23.36 0.47
CA ASP A 354 -5.44 23.16 0.41
C ASP A 354 -5.77 21.95 -0.45
N TYR A 355 -6.33 20.91 0.17
CA TYR A 355 -6.66 19.68 -0.53
C TYR A 355 -7.73 19.86 -1.61
N LYS A 356 -8.65 20.82 -1.44
CA LYS A 356 -9.72 21.10 -2.40
C LYS A 356 -9.19 21.63 -3.74
N THR A 357 -8.03 22.26 -3.73
CA THR A 357 -7.41 22.82 -4.95
C THR A 357 -6.34 21.91 -5.54
N ALA A 358 -5.66 21.13 -4.70
CA ALA A 358 -4.50 20.35 -5.13
C ALA A 358 -4.81 18.90 -5.48
N PHE A 359 -5.88 18.32 -4.91
CA PHE A 359 -6.23 16.93 -5.15
C PHE A 359 -7.27 16.79 -6.28
N ASN A 360 -7.22 15.64 -6.97
CA ASN A 360 -8.30 15.26 -7.87
C ASN A 360 -9.59 14.97 -7.09
N TYR A 361 -10.71 14.94 -7.80
CA TYR A 361 -12.03 14.79 -7.21
C TYR A 361 -12.13 13.56 -6.26
N GLY A 362 -11.66 12.39 -6.68
CA GLY A 362 -11.73 11.18 -5.84
C GLY A 362 -10.91 11.30 -4.56
N LYS A 363 -9.75 12.00 -4.59
CA LYS A 363 -8.96 12.25 -3.39
C LYS A 363 -9.57 13.33 -2.48
N GLN A 364 -10.29 14.27 -3.02
CA GLN A 364 -11.09 15.20 -2.22
C GLN A 364 -12.18 14.43 -1.48
N ARG A 365 -12.90 13.54 -2.19
CA ARG A 365 -13.94 12.69 -1.58
C ARG A 365 -13.37 11.76 -0.51
N GLU A 366 -12.25 11.08 -0.78
CA GLU A 366 -11.56 10.26 0.22
C GLU A 366 -11.22 11.05 1.50
N THR A 367 -10.78 12.30 1.34
CA THR A 367 -10.45 13.16 2.48
C THR A 367 -11.70 13.56 3.28
N GLU A 368 -12.82 13.79 2.59
CA GLU A 368 -14.12 14.13 3.20
C GLU A 368 -14.76 12.95 3.90
N ASP A 369 -14.58 11.74 3.36
CA ASP A 369 -15.18 10.51 3.90
C ASP A 369 -14.39 9.95 5.10
N ARG A 370 -13.19 10.46 5.40
CA ARG A 370 -12.37 10.00 6.52
C ARG A 370 -13.06 10.21 7.85
N VAL A 371 -13.21 9.13 8.59
CA VAL A 371 -13.62 9.18 9.99
C VAL A 371 -12.40 9.36 10.90
N LYS A 372 -12.59 10.04 12.01
CA LYS A 372 -11.56 10.15 13.06
C LYS A 372 -11.57 8.87 13.90
N HIS A 373 -10.40 8.31 14.11
CA HIS A 373 -10.22 7.18 15.00
C HIS A 373 -10.14 7.71 16.43
N THR A 374 -11.28 7.81 17.08
CA THR A 374 -11.37 8.17 18.49
C THR A 374 -11.58 6.92 19.31
N CYS A 375 -11.01 6.85 20.53
CA CYS A 375 -11.46 5.88 21.50
C CYS A 375 -12.94 6.15 21.73
N VAL A 376 -13.79 5.23 21.33
CA VAL A 376 -15.23 5.38 21.46
C VAL A 376 -15.53 5.61 22.93
N ASP A 377 -16.41 6.57 23.21
CA ASP A 377 -16.92 6.83 24.55
C ASP A 377 -17.41 5.51 25.16
N ALA A 378 -16.81 5.16 26.29
CA ALA A 378 -17.17 4.01 27.08
C ALA A 378 -18.57 4.15 27.70
#